data_a8591440e37b29a50b723df5735d2f61
#
_entry.id   a8591440e37b29a50b723df5735d2f61
#
_cell.length_a   1.000
_cell.length_b   1.000
_cell.length_c   1.000
_cell.angle_alpha   90.00
_cell.angle_beta   90.00
_cell.angle_gamma   90.00
#
_symmetry.space_group_name_H-M   'P 1'
#
loop_
_entity.id
_entity.type
_entity.pdbx_description
1 polymer ?
#
loop_
_entity_poly.entity_id
_entity_poly.type
_entity_poly.pdbx_seq_one_letter_code
_entity_poly.pdbx_strand_id
1 'polypeptide(L)'
;MSEIFRPPVSRIATLAGHRDAVYALTGGAGSTIYSGSADGMVVGWDAAEPSRDGELLARVENSVYALKYLPALHMLVLGHNFQGIQAIDLAGRQLAHATALPPVAIFDIVYSESRQRLYAGLGDGTLAVLTVPDFRLEKLLRLADKSLRCLALHEGRGELAVGSSDALTRILDLDSLETRFTLGESTNSVFSVVYSGDGTRLLTAGRDAQIRSWDVATGYGLVDTVPAHMYTINHLAFSPDGRYLASCSLDKSIKLWDAATLTLLRVLDRTRAAGHGTSVNRLVWPGTENRLVSCSDDRSLAVWQLEV
;
A
#
# COMPACT_ATOMS: atom_id res chain seq x y z
N MET A 1 17.21 -24.66 20.03
CA MET A 1 16.61 -23.47 19.35
C MET A 1 17.22 -23.47 17.96
N SER A 2 16.41 -23.69 16.92
CA SER A 2 16.91 -23.58 15.53
C SER A 2 17.32 -22.13 15.31
N GLU A 3 18.48 -21.94 14.73
CA GLU A 3 19.02 -20.63 14.38
C GLU A 3 18.06 -19.97 13.36
N ILE A 4 17.55 -18.77 13.67
CA ILE A 4 16.61 -18.05 12.81
C ILE A 4 17.39 -17.60 11.56
N PHE A 5 17.01 -18.13 10.41
CA PHE A 5 17.60 -17.71 9.13
C PHE A 5 17.30 -16.23 8.85
N ARG A 6 18.34 -15.49 8.59
CA ARG A 6 18.29 -14.05 8.29
C ARG A 6 18.78 -13.81 6.87
N PRO A 7 17.86 -13.71 5.88
CA PRO A 7 18.26 -13.60 4.48
C PRO A 7 19.16 -12.37 4.28
N PRO A 8 20.26 -12.49 3.52
CA PRO A 8 20.99 -11.33 3.04
C PRO A 8 20.09 -10.45 2.20
N VAL A 9 20.20 -9.13 2.38
CA VAL A 9 19.43 -8.15 1.60
C VAL A 9 20.38 -7.04 1.16
N SER A 10 20.40 -6.75 -0.13
CA SER A 10 21.21 -5.68 -0.71
C SER A 10 20.37 -4.74 -1.57
N ARG A 11 20.71 -3.46 -1.57
CA ARG A 11 20.14 -2.53 -2.54
C ARG A 11 20.87 -2.70 -3.88
N ILE A 12 20.14 -3.13 -4.91
CA ILE A 12 20.70 -3.37 -6.24
C ILE A 12 20.56 -2.18 -7.16
N ALA A 13 19.59 -1.27 -6.92
CA ALA A 13 19.40 -0.09 -7.73
C ALA A 13 18.68 1.05 -6.98
N THR A 14 18.83 2.24 -7.56
CA THR A 14 18.03 3.43 -7.24
C THR A 14 17.39 3.92 -8.53
N LEU A 15 16.06 4.04 -8.56
CA LEU A 15 15.31 4.59 -9.68
C LEU A 15 15.03 6.06 -9.36
N ALA A 16 15.51 6.96 -10.20
CA ALA A 16 15.40 8.40 -10.03
C ALA A 16 14.70 9.03 -11.26
N GLY A 17 13.92 10.09 -11.03
CA GLY A 17 13.17 10.77 -12.11
C GLY A 17 12.06 11.66 -11.56
N HIS A 18 11.54 11.34 -10.39
CA HIS A 18 10.62 12.23 -9.67
C HIS A 18 11.32 13.49 -9.15
N ARG A 19 10.57 14.58 -9.10
CA ARG A 19 11.07 15.90 -8.66
C ARG A 19 10.69 16.25 -7.23
N ASP A 20 9.81 15.43 -6.64
CA ASP A 20 9.32 15.59 -5.27
C ASP A 20 9.06 14.21 -4.63
N ALA A 21 8.63 14.20 -3.37
CA ALA A 21 8.38 13.01 -2.57
C ALA A 21 7.49 11.98 -3.30
N VAL A 22 7.88 10.71 -3.25
CA VAL A 22 7.10 9.61 -3.86
C VAL A 22 6.23 8.96 -2.80
N TYR A 23 4.91 9.01 -2.99
CA TYR A 23 3.93 8.54 -1.99
C TYR A 23 3.22 7.25 -2.38
N ALA A 24 2.97 7.06 -3.67
CA ALA A 24 2.25 5.89 -4.16
C ALA A 24 3.18 4.92 -4.88
N LEU A 25 2.93 3.63 -4.68
CA LEU A 25 3.64 2.54 -5.32
C LEU A 25 2.69 1.36 -5.48
N THR A 26 2.63 0.78 -6.68
CA THR A 26 1.86 -0.45 -6.95
C THR A 26 2.61 -1.34 -7.93
N GLY A 27 2.45 -2.66 -7.78
CA GLY A 27 2.95 -3.63 -8.75
C GLY A 27 2.10 -3.61 -10.02
N GLY A 28 2.74 -3.86 -11.15
CA GLY A 28 2.14 -4.09 -12.46
C GLY A 28 2.25 -5.56 -12.87
N ALA A 29 2.27 -5.81 -14.18
CA ALA A 29 2.53 -7.14 -14.73
C ALA A 29 4.03 -7.49 -14.65
N GLY A 30 4.35 -8.70 -14.22
CA GLY A 30 5.74 -9.18 -14.10
C GLY A 30 6.58 -8.33 -13.14
N SER A 31 7.69 -7.77 -13.63
CA SER A 31 8.59 -6.90 -12.88
C SER A 31 8.22 -5.41 -12.92
N THR A 32 7.14 -5.05 -13.63
CA THR A 32 6.70 -3.66 -13.74
C THR A 32 6.20 -3.12 -12.41
N ILE A 33 6.54 -1.89 -12.12
CA ILE A 33 6.02 -1.11 -10.97
C ILE A 33 5.59 0.27 -11.42
N TYR A 34 4.62 0.84 -10.73
CA TYR A 34 4.13 2.20 -10.99
C TYR A 34 4.27 3.03 -9.72
N SER A 35 4.76 4.25 -9.87
CA SER A 35 4.93 5.22 -8.78
C SER A 35 4.14 6.48 -9.02
N GLY A 36 3.67 7.10 -7.94
CA GLY A 36 3.02 8.41 -7.94
C GLY A 36 3.65 9.33 -6.90
N SER A 37 3.81 10.59 -7.24
CA SER A 37 4.57 11.55 -6.46
C SER A 37 3.81 12.84 -6.18
N ALA A 38 4.35 13.64 -5.26
CA ALA A 38 3.92 15.00 -4.98
C ALA A 38 4.08 15.94 -6.18
N ASP A 39 4.97 15.60 -7.12
CA ASP A 39 5.16 16.35 -8.37
C ASP A 39 4.04 16.14 -9.41
N GLY A 40 3.04 15.34 -9.07
CA GLY A 40 1.91 14.98 -9.93
C GLY A 40 2.25 13.98 -11.04
N MET A 41 3.49 13.51 -11.13
CA MET A 41 3.86 12.51 -12.13
C MET A 41 3.49 11.09 -11.68
N VAL A 42 3.02 10.30 -12.66
CA VAL A 42 2.87 8.85 -12.56
C VAL A 42 3.84 8.21 -13.53
N VAL A 43 4.74 7.36 -13.03
CA VAL A 43 5.86 6.80 -13.78
C VAL A 43 5.84 5.28 -13.67
N GLY A 44 6.03 4.60 -14.81
CA GLY A 44 6.26 3.17 -14.91
C GLY A 44 7.74 2.82 -14.93
N TRP A 45 8.14 1.76 -14.23
CA TRP A 45 9.52 1.28 -14.11
C TRP A 45 9.56 -0.23 -14.30
N ASP A 46 10.73 -0.73 -14.69
CA ASP A 46 11.00 -2.17 -14.70
C ASP A 46 12.00 -2.51 -13.56
N ALA A 47 11.54 -3.28 -12.57
CA ALA A 47 12.41 -3.71 -11.48
C ALA A 47 13.42 -4.78 -11.89
N ALA A 48 13.23 -5.47 -13.04
CA ALA A 48 14.20 -6.42 -13.59
C ALA A 48 15.33 -5.70 -14.35
N GLU A 49 15.01 -4.56 -14.98
CA GLU A 49 15.95 -3.73 -15.73
C GLU A 49 16.09 -2.33 -15.11
N PRO A 50 16.60 -2.20 -13.88
CA PRO A 50 16.57 -0.95 -13.13
C PRO A 50 17.53 0.13 -13.69
N SER A 51 18.35 -0.20 -14.66
CA SER A 51 19.18 0.76 -15.42
C SER A 51 18.39 1.51 -16.50
N ARG A 52 17.18 1.04 -16.83
CA ARG A 52 16.30 1.68 -17.79
C ARG A 52 15.59 2.87 -17.15
N ASP A 53 15.50 3.97 -17.88
CA ASP A 53 14.76 5.16 -17.42
C ASP A 53 13.26 4.85 -17.23
N GLY A 54 12.67 5.53 -16.24
CA GLY A 54 11.23 5.42 -16.00
C GLY A 54 10.42 6.07 -17.12
N GLU A 55 9.29 5.47 -17.44
CA GLU A 55 8.35 5.96 -18.44
C GLU A 55 7.27 6.83 -17.80
N LEU A 56 7.16 8.11 -18.22
CA LEU A 56 6.07 8.99 -17.77
C LEU A 56 4.75 8.53 -18.40
N LEU A 57 3.80 8.12 -17.57
CA LEU A 57 2.47 7.65 -17.99
C LEU A 57 1.40 8.73 -17.89
N ALA A 58 1.47 9.57 -16.85
CA ALA A 58 0.53 10.67 -16.65
C ALA A 58 1.16 11.80 -15.85
N ARG A 59 0.59 12.99 -16.00
CA ARG A 59 0.85 14.15 -15.15
C ARG A 59 -0.47 14.78 -14.72
N VAL A 60 -0.66 14.93 -13.43
CA VAL A 60 -1.79 15.60 -12.80
C VAL A 60 -1.34 16.84 -12.03
N GLU A 61 -2.27 17.72 -11.70
CA GLU A 61 -1.94 18.99 -11.04
C GLU A 61 -1.54 18.84 -9.55
N ASN A 62 -2.01 17.76 -8.91
CA ASN A 62 -1.84 17.56 -7.47
C ASN A 62 -1.08 16.26 -7.18
N SER A 63 -0.65 16.12 -5.91
CA SER A 63 0.03 14.91 -5.43
C SER A 63 -0.80 13.64 -5.66
N VAL A 64 -0.11 12.56 -6.02
CA VAL A 64 -0.70 11.23 -6.18
C VAL A 64 -0.33 10.37 -4.98
N TYR A 65 -1.32 10.08 -4.11
CA TYR A 65 -1.15 9.22 -2.92
C TYR A 65 -1.60 7.78 -3.13
N ALA A 66 -2.43 7.53 -4.14
CA ALA A 66 -3.02 6.21 -4.38
C ALA A 66 -2.91 5.80 -5.84
N LEU A 67 -2.44 4.57 -6.06
CA LEU A 67 -2.37 3.90 -7.36
C LEU A 67 -2.85 2.46 -7.23
N LYS A 68 -3.56 1.97 -8.24
CA LYS A 68 -3.94 0.57 -8.35
C LYS A 68 -3.89 0.09 -9.80
N TYR A 69 -3.10 -0.93 -10.06
CA TYR A 69 -3.12 -1.63 -11.34
C TYR A 69 -4.26 -2.64 -11.40
N LEU A 70 -5.00 -2.66 -12.50
CA LEU A 70 -6.10 -3.59 -12.81
C LEU A 70 -5.65 -4.52 -13.95
N PRO A 71 -5.16 -5.74 -13.64
CA PRO A 71 -4.56 -6.63 -14.65
C PRO A 71 -5.52 -7.01 -15.78
N ALA A 72 -6.76 -7.40 -15.44
CA ALA A 72 -7.75 -7.84 -16.40
C ALA A 72 -8.16 -6.78 -17.44
N LEU A 73 -8.04 -5.50 -17.08
CA LEU A 73 -8.36 -4.36 -17.94
C LEU A 73 -7.13 -3.70 -18.54
N HIS A 74 -5.93 -4.08 -18.10
CA HIS A 74 -4.68 -3.42 -18.43
C HIS A 74 -4.71 -1.91 -18.18
N MET A 75 -5.33 -1.52 -17.05
CA MET A 75 -5.50 -0.12 -16.64
C MET A 75 -4.76 0.20 -15.37
N LEU A 76 -4.29 1.44 -15.28
CA LEU A 76 -3.75 2.02 -14.04
C LEU A 76 -4.74 3.05 -13.52
N VAL A 77 -5.24 2.81 -12.30
CA VAL A 77 -6.13 3.74 -11.61
C VAL A 77 -5.33 4.60 -10.66
N LEU A 78 -5.57 5.90 -10.67
CA LEU A 78 -4.96 6.86 -9.76
C LEU A 78 -6.02 7.70 -9.02
N GLY A 79 -5.73 7.98 -7.77
CA GLY A 79 -6.44 8.98 -6.99
C GLY A 79 -5.85 10.36 -7.29
N HIS A 80 -6.57 11.15 -8.08
CA HIS A 80 -6.23 12.55 -8.35
C HIS A 80 -6.80 13.41 -7.22
N ASN A 81 -5.95 13.80 -6.29
CA ASN A 81 -6.36 14.57 -5.13
C ASN A 81 -7.18 15.82 -5.52
N PHE A 82 -8.27 16.05 -4.80
CA PHE A 82 -9.23 17.13 -5.00
C PHE A 82 -10.08 17.08 -6.29
N GLN A 83 -9.89 16.07 -7.14
CA GLN A 83 -10.67 15.91 -8.38
C GLN A 83 -11.41 14.58 -8.46
N GLY A 84 -10.79 13.47 -8.02
CA GLY A 84 -11.44 12.16 -8.04
C GLY A 84 -10.56 11.02 -8.55
N ILE A 85 -11.19 10.04 -9.18
CA ILE A 85 -10.52 8.87 -9.74
C ILE A 85 -10.29 9.07 -11.23
N GLN A 86 -9.09 8.72 -11.69
CA GLN A 86 -8.75 8.64 -13.11
C GLN A 86 -8.25 7.23 -13.42
N ALA A 87 -8.63 6.67 -14.58
CA ALA A 87 -8.14 5.40 -15.08
C ALA A 87 -7.44 5.61 -16.43
N ILE A 88 -6.18 5.17 -16.50
CA ILE A 88 -5.32 5.26 -17.68
C ILE A 88 -5.33 3.90 -18.37
N ASP A 89 -5.67 3.87 -19.65
CA ASP A 89 -5.41 2.72 -20.52
C ASP A 89 -3.91 2.68 -20.84
N LEU A 90 -3.25 1.63 -20.37
CA LEU A 90 -1.80 1.47 -20.52
C LEU A 90 -1.40 1.06 -21.96
N ALA A 91 -2.31 0.44 -22.72
CA ALA A 91 -2.04 0.08 -24.11
C ALA A 91 -2.12 1.31 -25.03
N GLY A 92 -3.19 2.10 -24.89
CA GLY A 92 -3.36 3.34 -25.64
C GLY A 92 -2.62 4.56 -25.06
N ARG A 93 -2.08 4.45 -23.84
CA ARG A 93 -1.39 5.55 -23.12
C ARG A 93 -2.23 6.81 -23.02
N GLN A 94 -3.50 6.63 -22.68
CA GLN A 94 -4.47 7.72 -22.64
C GLN A 94 -5.40 7.61 -21.43
N LEU A 95 -5.93 8.75 -21.01
CA LEU A 95 -7.01 8.78 -20.03
C LEU A 95 -8.26 8.11 -20.61
N ALA A 96 -8.68 7.00 -20.00
CA ALA A 96 -9.87 6.27 -20.41
C ALA A 96 -11.12 6.71 -19.65
N HIS A 97 -10.98 6.91 -18.32
CA HIS A 97 -12.09 7.31 -17.46
C HIS A 97 -11.66 8.38 -16.46
N ALA A 98 -12.58 9.27 -16.12
CA ALA A 98 -12.44 10.24 -15.04
C ALA A 98 -13.77 10.36 -14.29
N THR A 99 -13.75 10.13 -12.97
CA THR A 99 -14.93 10.22 -12.11
C THR A 99 -14.67 11.20 -11.00
N ALA A 100 -15.46 12.28 -10.99
CA ALA A 100 -15.36 13.30 -9.94
C ALA A 100 -15.78 12.73 -8.58
N LEU A 101 -14.99 13.03 -7.55
CA LEU A 101 -15.27 12.74 -6.15
C LEU A 101 -15.21 14.04 -5.34
N PRO A 102 -15.64 14.04 -4.06
CA PRO A 102 -15.46 15.19 -3.17
C PRO A 102 -14.01 15.72 -3.24
N PRO A 103 -13.80 17.06 -3.18
CA PRO A 103 -12.50 17.70 -3.39
C PRO A 103 -11.59 17.55 -2.16
N VAL A 104 -11.23 16.31 -1.84
CA VAL A 104 -10.35 15.93 -0.73
C VAL A 104 -9.27 14.98 -1.22
N ALA A 105 -8.27 14.72 -0.37
CA ALA A 105 -7.21 13.76 -0.70
C ALA A 105 -7.77 12.32 -0.82
N ILE A 106 -7.20 11.53 -1.71
CA ILE A 106 -7.48 10.10 -1.89
C ILE A 106 -6.23 9.34 -1.46
N PHE A 107 -6.32 8.63 -0.32
CA PHE A 107 -5.14 8.03 0.31
C PHE A 107 -4.87 6.60 -0.09
N ASP A 108 -5.89 5.83 -0.43
CA ASP A 108 -5.71 4.45 -0.85
C ASP A 108 -6.84 3.99 -1.78
N ILE A 109 -6.53 3.02 -2.64
CA ILE A 109 -7.45 2.44 -3.60
C ILE A 109 -7.24 0.93 -3.63
N VAL A 110 -8.33 0.16 -3.49
CA VAL A 110 -8.35 -1.29 -3.69
C VAL A 110 -9.45 -1.69 -4.66
N TYR A 111 -9.27 -2.81 -5.34
CA TYR A 111 -10.20 -3.33 -6.34
C TYR A 111 -10.58 -4.75 -6.02
N SER A 112 -11.87 -5.02 -5.93
CA SER A 112 -12.47 -6.36 -5.84
C SER A 112 -12.82 -6.84 -7.24
N GLU A 113 -12.10 -7.84 -7.72
CA GLU A 113 -12.35 -8.42 -9.02
C GLU A 113 -13.65 -9.22 -9.03
N SER A 114 -13.95 -9.95 -7.96
CA SER A 114 -15.17 -10.76 -7.85
C SER A 114 -16.45 -9.92 -7.85
N ARG A 115 -16.37 -8.68 -7.36
CA ARG A 115 -17.51 -7.74 -7.29
C ARG A 115 -17.48 -6.67 -8.36
N GLN A 116 -16.41 -6.59 -9.16
CA GLN A 116 -16.20 -5.53 -10.13
C GLN A 116 -16.38 -4.14 -9.51
N ARG A 117 -15.82 -3.96 -8.29
CA ARG A 117 -15.91 -2.70 -7.52
C ARG A 117 -14.54 -2.20 -7.10
N LEU A 118 -14.37 -0.91 -7.23
CA LEU A 118 -13.24 -0.17 -6.73
C LEU A 118 -13.65 0.61 -5.48
N TYR A 119 -12.82 0.53 -4.45
CA TYR A 119 -13.02 1.23 -3.19
C TYR A 119 -11.89 2.25 -3.01
N ALA A 120 -12.24 3.50 -2.68
CA ALA A 120 -11.28 4.57 -2.44
C ALA A 120 -11.49 5.22 -1.07
N GLY A 121 -10.43 5.31 -0.29
CA GLY A 121 -10.42 5.94 1.03
C GLY A 121 -10.10 7.43 0.93
N LEU A 122 -11.03 8.28 1.42
CA LEU A 122 -11.00 9.72 1.26
C LEU A 122 -10.55 10.43 2.54
N GLY A 123 -10.01 11.63 2.36
CA GLY A 123 -9.44 12.47 3.41
C GLY A 123 -10.46 13.06 4.40
N ASP A 124 -11.72 13.05 4.06
CA ASP A 124 -12.80 13.49 4.94
C ASP A 124 -13.43 12.36 5.77
N GLY A 125 -13.00 11.11 5.59
CA GLY A 125 -13.54 9.94 6.27
C GLY A 125 -14.64 9.21 5.49
N THR A 126 -14.78 9.52 4.21
CA THR A 126 -15.71 8.86 3.29
C THR A 126 -15.04 7.73 2.54
N LEU A 127 -15.72 6.61 2.37
CA LEU A 127 -15.39 5.55 1.44
C LEU A 127 -16.20 5.77 0.15
N ALA A 128 -15.50 5.93 -0.98
CA ALA A 128 -16.12 5.95 -2.28
C ALA A 128 -16.11 4.55 -2.90
N VAL A 129 -17.24 4.12 -3.46
CA VAL A 129 -17.42 2.85 -4.16
C VAL A 129 -17.78 3.14 -5.61
N LEU A 130 -16.98 2.59 -6.54
CA LEU A 130 -17.19 2.75 -7.97
C LEU A 130 -17.34 1.38 -8.63
N THR A 131 -18.20 1.32 -9.64
CA THR A 131 -18.32 0.13 -10.52
C THR A 131 -17.14 0.09 -11.50
N VAL A 132 -16.75 -1.09 -11.93
CA VAL A 132 -15.73 -1.35 -12.95
C VAL A 132 -16.37 -2.27 -14.01
N PRO A 133 -16.20 -2.04 -15.30
CA PRO A 133 -15.15 -1.21 -15.94
C PRO A 133 -15.53 0.24 -16.24
N ASP A 134 -16.74 0.68 -16.01
CA ASP A 134 -17.25 2.01 -16.38
C ASP A 134 -16.88 3.13 -15.38
N PHE A 135 -16.27 2.78 -14.24
CA PHE A 135 -15.83 3.69 -13.17
C PHE A 135 -16.92 4.64 -12.69
N ARG A 136 -18.19 4.24 -12.74
CA ARG A 136 -19.31 5.03 -12.27
C ARG A 136 -19.36 5.01 -10.74
N LEU A 137 -19.53 6.17 -10.13
CA LEU A 137 -19.74 6.30 -8.69
C LEU A 137 -21.07 5.61 -8.30
N GLU A 138 -20.97 4.59 -7.44
CA GLU A 138 -22.12 3.83 -6.93
C GLU A 138 -22.56 4.37 -5.56
N LYS A 139 -21.60 4.64 -4.66
CA LYS A 139 -21.91 5.05 -3.29
C LYS A 139 -20.80 5.90 -2.68
N LEU A 140 -21.19 6.85 -1.83
CA LEU A 140 -20.32 7.52 -0.87
C LEU A 140 -20.80 7.18 0.54
N LEU A 141 -19.93 6.60 1.36
CA LEU A 141 -20.26 6.14 2.71
C LEU A 141 -19.33 6.81 3.73
N ARG A 142 -19.90 7.64 4.60
CA ARG A 142 -19.16 8.26 5.71
C ARG A 142 -18.91 7.24 6.80
N LEU A 143 -17.65 6.85 7.02
CA LEU A 143 -17.25 5.86 8.03
C LEU A 143 -16.64 6.48 9.27
N ALA A 144 -16.02 7.65 9.13
CA ALA A 144 -15.31 8.33 10.21
C ALA A 144 -15.37 9.86 10.04
N ASP A 145 -15.06 10.59 11.11
CA ASP A 145 -14.88 12.04 11.05
C ASP A 145 -13.45 12.47 10.69
N LYS A 146 -12.55 11.48 10.55
CA LYS A 146 -11.15 11.66 10.15
C LYS A 146 -10.85 10.81 8.93
N SER A 147 -9.73 11.13 8.26
CA SER A 147 -9.31 10.50 7.00
C SER A 147 -9.29 8.98 7.06
N LEU A 148 -9.82 8.32 6.03
CA LEU A 148 -9.54 6.92 5.73
C LEU A 148 -8.16 6.85 5.06
N ARG A 149 -7.24 6.09 5.67
CA ARG A 149 -5.82 6.13 5.31
C ARG A 149 -5.35 4.94 4.52
N CYS A 150 -5.94 3.78 4.75
CA CYS A 150 -5.52 2.52 4.14
C CYS A 150 -6.69 1.54 4.04
N LEU A 151 -6.63 0.70 3.01
CA LEU A 151 -7.66 -0.28 2.67
C LEU A 151 -7.00 -1.64 2.41
N ALA A 152 -7.63 -2.74 2.81
CA ALA A 152 -7.24 -4.09 2.43
C ALA A 152 -8.45 -4.98 2.22
N LEU A 153 -8.44 -5.79 1.16
CA LEU A 153 -9.51 -6.72 0.81
C LEU A 153 -9.20 -8.12 1.31
N HIS A 154 -10.21 -8.80 1.82
CA HIS A 154 -10.23 -10.24 2.02
C HIS A 154 -11.35 -10.84 1.16
N GLU A 155 -11.05 -11.13 -0.11
CA GLU A 155 -12.03 -11.60 -1.09
C GLU A 155 -12.76 -12.87 -0.61
N GLY A 156 -12.06 -13.85 -0.06
CA GLY A 156 -12.62 -15.13 0.40
C GLY A 156 -13.64 -15.00 1.54
N ARG A 157 -13.57 -13.94 2.35
CA ARG A 157 -14.54 -13.65 3.41
C ARG A 157 -15.54 -12.56 3.02
N GLY A 158 -15.33 -11.91 1.89
CA GLY A 158 -16.15 -10.77 1.50
C GLY A 158 -15.99 -9.60 2.47
N GLU A 159 -14.76 -9.28 2.88
CA GLU A 159 -14.49 -8.25 3.90
C GLU A 159 -13.51 -7.19 3.38
N LEU A 160 -13.73 -5.93 3.79
CA LEU A 160 -12.87 -4.78 3.56
C LEU A 160 -12.40 -4.23 4.90
N ALA A 161 -11.09 -4.29 5.16
CA ALA A 161 -10.49 -3.60 6.28
C ALA A 161 -10.18 -2.15 5.91
N VAL A 162 -10.59 -1.21 6.76
CA VAL A 162 -10.44 0.24 6.58
C VAL A 162 -9.74 0.84 7.79
N GLY A 163 -8.49 1.24 7.64
CA GLY A 163 -7.73 1.94 8.67
C GLY A 163 -7.92 3.46 8.56
N SER A 164 -8.08 4.12 9.70
CA SER A 164 -8.46 5.52 9.77
C SER A 164 -7.60 6.35 10.72
N SER A 165 -7.61 7.66 10.54
CA SER A 165 -6.92 8.61 11.41
C SER A 165 -7.60 8.82 12.77
N ASP A 166 -8.74 8.19 13.03
CA ASP A 166 -9.40 8.13 14.34
C ASP A 166 -8.87 7.02 15.25
N ALA A 167 -7.78 6.35 14.83
CA ALA A 167 -7.14 5.23 15.49
C ALA A 167 -7.93 3.90 15.44
N LEU A 168 -8.97 3.82 14.63
CA LEU A 168 -9.78 2.62 14.47
C LEU A 168 -9.49 1.93 13.13
N THR A 169 -9.61 0.61 13.13
CA THR A 169 -9.72 -0.20 11.92
C THR A 169 -11.11 -0.82 11.88
N ARG A 170 -11.88 -0.55 10.83
CA ARG A 170 -13.22 -1.10 10.61
C ARG A 170 -13.16 -2.22 9.60
N ILE A 171 -13.83 -3.32 9.89
CA ILE A 171 -14.01 -4.44 8.97
C ILE A 171 -15.42 -4.37 8.43
N LEU A 172 -15.55 -4.09 7.16
CA LEU A 172 -16.84 -3.98 6.48
C LEU A 172 -17.17 -5.26 5.74
N ASP A 173 -18.44 -5.57 5.64
CA ASP A 173 -18.98 -6.51 4.67
C ASP A 173 -18.93 -5.89 3.27
N LEU A 174 -18.40 -6.59 2.27
CA LEU A 174 -18.24 -6.06 0.91
C LEU A 174 -19.56 -5.91 0.14
N ASP A 175 -20.61 -6.61 0.55
CA ASP A 175 -21.90 -6.59 -0.16
C ASP A 175 -22.84 -5.54 0.45
N SER A 176 -23.00 -5.53 1.78
CA SER A 176 -23.85 -4.55 2.47
C SER A 176 -23.15 -3.25 2.79
N LEU A 177 -21.81 -3.26 2.88
CA LEU A 177 -20.93 -2.17 3.35
C LEU A 177 -21.19 -1.80 4.83
N GLU A 178 -21.81 -2.67 5.59
CA GLU A 178 -21.99 -2.51 7.02
C GLU A 178 -20.72 -2.91 7.79
N THR A 179 -20.46 -2.24 8.91
CA THR A 179 -19.32 -2.56 9.76
C THR A 179 -19.63 -3.84 10.57
N ARG A 180 -18.85 -4.90 10.33
CA ARG A 180 -18.92 -6.16 11.09
C ARG A 180 -18.12 -6.11 12.39
N PHE A 181 -16.91 -5.51 12.33
CA PHE A 181 -16.00 -5.41 13.48
C PHE A 181 -15.33 -4.04 13.51
N THR A 182 -14.98 -3.60 14.72
CA THR A 182 -14.18 -2.38 14.94
C THR A 182 -13.03 -2.72 15.88
N LEU A 183 -11.79 -2.50 15.42
CA LEU A 183 -10.55 -2.79 16.14
C LEU A 183 -9.99 -1.47 16.68
N GLY A 184 -9.87 -1.33 17.99
CA GLY A 184 -9.59 -0.07 18.67
C GLY A 184 -8.27 -0.02 19.44
N GLU A 185 -7.37 -0.99 19.28
CA GLU A 185 -6.13 -1.08 20.07
C GLU A 185 -5.03 -0.11 19.62
N SER A 186 -5.17 0.54 18.46
CA SER A 186 -4.24 1.58 18.02
C SER A 186 -4.41 2.84 18.85
N THR A 187 -3.30 3.47 19.25
CA THR A 187 -3.34 4.71 20.05
C THR A 187 -3.28 5.98 19.20
N ASN A 188 -3.07 5.82 17.89
CA ASN A 188 -3.01 6.92 16.93
C ASN A 188 -3.42 6.42 15.52
N SER A 189 -3.41 7.31 14.52
CA SER A 189 -3.80 7.02 13.13
C SER A 189 -3.22 5.71 12.61
N VAL A 190 -4.09 4.89 11.99
CA VAL A 190 -3.71 3.66 11.30
C VAL A 190 -3.39 4.01 9.85
N PHE A 191 -2.16 3.72 9.40
CA PHE A 191 -1.67 4.05 8.05
C PHE A 191 -1.49 2.84 7.15
N SER A 192 -1.49 1.66 7.71
CA SER A 192 -1.40 0.42 6.95
C SER A 192 -2.25 -0.67 7.56
N VAL A 193 -3.00 -1.35 6.71
CA VAL A 193 -3.69 -2.60 6.99
C VAL A 193 -3.35 -3.59 5.88
N VAL A 194 -3.10 -4.86 6.22
CA VAL A 194 -2.78 -5.88 5.23
C VAL A 194 -3.19 -7.26 5.73
N TYR A 195 -3.86 -8.03 4.91
CA TYR A 195 -4.11 -9.45 5.19
C TYR A 195 -2.90 -10.30 4.80
N SER A 196 -2.62 -11.34 5.58
CA SER A 196 -1.67 -12.39 5.17
C SER A 196 -2.18 -13.11 3.90
N GLY A 197 -1.25 -13.67 3.12
CA GLY A 197 -1.60 -14.33 1.85
C GLY A 197 -2.55 -15.53 2.01
N ASP A 198 -2.51 -16.20 3.19
CA ASP A 198 -3.43 -17.27 3.56
C ASP A 198 -4.77 -16.77 4.15
N GLY A 199 -4.91 -15.45 4.34
CA GLY A 199 -6.11 -14.81 4.89
C GLY A 199 -6.35 -15.08 6.37
N THR A 200 -5.44 -15.73 7.10
CA THR A 200 -5.65 -16.09 8.51
C THR A 200 -5.39 -14.92 9.47
N ARG A 201 -4.60 -13.95 9.06
CA ARG A 201 -4.22 -12.78 9.87
C ARG A 201 -4.50 -11.47 9.16
N LEU A 202 -4.89 -10.47 9.93
CA LEU A 202 -4.82 -9.06 9.56
C LEU A 202 -3.69 -8.41 10.36
N LEU A 203 -2.83 -7.63 9.70
CA LEU A 203 -1.88 -6.77 10.38
C LEU A 203 -2.29 -5.31 10.24
N THR A 204 -2.15 -4.56 11.32
CA THR A 204 -2.39 -3.11 11.35
C THR A 204 -1.17 -2.39 11.90
N ALA A 205 -0.85 -1.23 11.34
CA ALA A 205 0.25 -0.39 11.82
C ALA A 205 -0.02 1.09 11.52
N GLY A 206 0.68 1.98 12.21
CA GLY A 206 0.47 3.40 12.00
C GLY A 206 1.39 4.29 12.80
N ARG A 207 0.81 5.41 13.24
CA ARG A 207 1.57 6.50 13.86
C ARG A 207 2.08 6.18 15.26
N ASP A 208 1.57 5.15 15.90
CA ASP A 208 2.06 4.67 17.20
C ASP A 208 3.29 3.76 17.09
N ALA A 209 3.81 3.53 15.88
CA ALA A 209 5.01 2.76 15.58
C ALA A 209 4.94 1.28 15.98
N GLN A 210 3.74 0.73 16.15
CA GLN A 210 3.50 -0.67 16.50
C GLN A 210 2.87 -1.43 15.36
N ILE A 211 3.24 -2.71 15.22
CA ILE A 211 2.54 -3.68 14.38
C ILE A 211 1.65 -4.52 15.29
N ARG A 212 0.36 -4.62 14.96
CA ARG A 212 -0.60 -5.51 15.65
C ARG A 212 -1.05 -6.61 14.72
N SER A 213 -1.12 -7.82 15.25
CA SER A 213 -1.59 -9.00 14.54
C SER A 213 -2.94 -9.44 15.12
N TRP A 214 -3.91 -9.66 14.24
CA TRP A 214 -5.28 -10.02 14.56
C TRP A 214 -5.61 -11.37 13.92
N ASP A 215 -6.22 -12.27 14.66
CA ASP A 215 -6.69 -13.55 14.16
C ASP A 215 -8.08 -13.39 13.51
N VAL A 216 -8.13 -13.61 12.20
CA VAL A 216 -9.35 -13.48 11.40
C VAL A 216 -10.40 -14.53 11.78
N ALA A 217 -9.98 -15.74 12.15
CA ALA A 217 -10.89 -16.84 12.46
C ALA A 217 -11.67 -16.61 13.78
N THR A 218 -11.07 -15.93 14.74
CA THR A 218 -11.68 -15.64 16.05
C THR A 218 -12.49 -14.34 16.07
N GLY A 219 -12.80 -13.75 14.90
CA GLY A 219 -13.47 -12.46 14.82
C GLY A 219 -12.54 -11.28 15.13
N TYR A 220 -11.30 -11.38 14.69
CA TYR A 220 -10.26 -10.34 14.87
C TYR A 220 -9.81 -10.17 16.34
N GLY A 221 -9.64 -11.29 17.06
CA GLY A 221 -8.96 -11.27 18.36
C GLY A 221 -7.51 -10.81 18.21
N LEU A 222 -7.06 -9.88 19.09
CA LEU A 222 -5.65 -9.43 19.09
C LEU A 222 -4.74 -10.59 19.51
N VAL A 223 -3.76 -10.92 18.66
CA VAL A 223 -2.78 -12.01 18.90
C VAL A 223 -1.49 -11.45 19.47
N ASP A 224 -0.98 -10.37 18.86
CA ASP A 224 0.33 -9.83 19.23
C ASP A 224 0.41 -8.32 18.92
N THR A 225 1.30 -7.64 19.67
CA THR A 225 1.63 -6.23 19.47
C THR A 225 3.14 -6.05 19.59
N VAL A 226 3.79 -5.65 18.50
CA VAL A 226 5.24 -5.52 18.41
C VAL A 226 5.64 -4.05 18.21
N PRO A 227 6.45 -3.46 19.14
CA PRO A 227 7.10 -2.17 18.90
C PRO A 227 8.07 -2.31 17.71
N ALA A 228 7.67 -1.81 16.54
CA ALA A 228 8.36 -2.13 15.30
C ALA A 228 9.35 -1.05 14.85
N HIS A 229 9.01 0.22 15.05
CA HIS A 229 9.81 1.36 14.61
C HIS A 229 9.93 2.44 15.68
N MET A 230 10.78 3.44 15.45
CA MET A 230 10.91 4.59 16.36
C MET A 230 9.88 5.69 16.05
N TYR A 231 9.34 5.69 14.83
CA TYR A 231 8.36 6.66 14.36
C TYR A 231 7.28 5.94 13.52
N THR A 232 6.35 6.72 13.00
CA THR A 232 5.22 6.26 12.17
C THR A 232 5.62 5.15 11.19
N ILE A 233 4.88 4.05 11.23
CA ILE A 233 4.92 3.03 10.18
C ILE A 233 3.99 3.49 9.07
N ASN A 234 4.55 3.71 7.88
CA ASN A 234 3.79 4.20 6.74
C ASN A 234 3.14 3.06 5.93
N HIS A 235 3.81 1.91 5.83
CA HIS A 235 3.28 0.79 5.05
C HIS A 235 3.83 -0.57 5.52
N LEU A 236 3.00 -1.60 5.34
CA LEU A 236 3.31 -3.02 5.52
C LEU A 236 3.08 -3.75 4.19
N ALA A 237 3.93 -4.72 3.86
CA ALA A 237 3.77 -5.58 2.69
C ALA A 237 4.30 -6.99 2.96
N PHE A 238 3.45 -8.02 2.78
CA PHE A 238 3.90 -9.41 2.79
C PHE A 238 4.64 -9.74 1.50
N SER A 239 5.67 -10.58 1.58
CA SER A 239 6.27 -11.20 0.40
C SER A 239 5.25 -12.11 -0.31
N PRO A 240 5.38 -12.34 -1.63
CA PRO A 240 4.42 -13.17 -2.38
C PRO A 240 4.29 -14.60 -1.86
N ASP A 241 5.37 -15.15 -1.30
CA ASP A 241 5.40 -16.49 -0.69
C ASP A 241 4.89 -16.52 0.77
N GLY A 242 4.54 -15.35 1.34
CA GLY A 242 4.04 -15.21 2.70
C GLY A 242 5.06 -15.43 3.80
N ARG A 243 6.34 -15.70 3.49
CA ARG A 243 7.39 -15.96 4.50
C ARG A 243 7.88 -14.71 5.22
N TYR A 244 7.86 -13.58 4.54
CA TYR A 244 8.39 -12.33 5.05
C TYR A 244 7.32 -11.24 5.10
N LEU A 245 7.43 -10.39 6.09
CA LEU A 245 6.74 -9.11 6.16
C LEU A 245 7.80 -8.00 6.04
N ALA A 246 7.54 -7.00 5.21
CA ALA A 246 8.32 -5.77 5.19
C ALA A 246 7.50 -4.63 5.79
N SER A 247 8.13 -3.79 6.61
CA SER A 247 7.57 -2.54 7.12
C SER A 247 8.45 -1.37 6.76
N CYS A 248 7.88 -0.20 6.49
CA CYS A 248 8.64 1.04 6.27
C CYS A 248 8.12 2.19 7.12
N SER A 249 9.00 3.15 7.40
CA SER A 249 8.72 4.15 8.42
C SER A 249 9.28 5.54 8.10
N LEU A 250 8.70 6.52 8.78
CA LEU A 250 9.22 7.88 8.92
C LEU A 250 10.63 7.90 9.55
N ASP A 251 11.03 6.83 10.29
CA ASP A 251 12.37 6.67 10.85
C ASP A 251 13.46 6.37 9.80
N LYS A 252 13.11 6.42 8.52
CA LYS A 252 13.98 6.23 7.35
C LYS A 252 14.45 4.80 7.15
N SER A 253 13.91 3.86 7.88
CA SER A 253 14.26 2.44 7.78
C SER A 253 13.15 1.61 7.13
N ILE A 254 13.58 0.51 6.53
CA ILE A 254 12.75 -0.62 6.19
C ILE A 254 13.17 -1.76 7.11
N LYS A 255 12.22 -2.51 7.64
CA LYS A 255 12.49 -3.70 8.45
C LYS A 255 11.86 -4.92 7.80
N LEU A 256 12.60 -6.01 7.82
CA LEU A 256 12.15 -7.32 7.36
C LEU A 256 11.92 -8.21 8.58
N TRP A 257 10.77 -8.86 8.60
CA TRP A 257 10.31 -9.71 9.70
C TRP A 257 10.00 -11.11 9.19
N ASP A 258 10.18 -12.10 10.02
CA ASP A 258 9.52 -13.40 9.84
C ASP A 258 8.01 -13.20 9.95
N ALA A 259 7.26 -13.56 8.92
CA ALA A 259 5.82 -13.26 8.84
C ALA A 259 4.98 -14.04 9.85
N ALA A 260 5.44 -15.24 10.24
CA ALA A 260 4.71 -16.11 11.16
C ALA A 260 4.86 -15.64 12.63
N THR A 261 6.07 -15.21 13.00
CA THR A 261 6.43 -14.91 14.40
C THR A 261 6.60 -13.42 14.70
N LEU A 262 6.59 -12.57 13.68
CA LEU A 262 6.94 -11.15 13.76
C LEU A 262 8.33 -10.91 14.41
N THR A 263 9.24 -11.88 14.25
CA THR A 263 10.64 -11.74 14.68
C THR A 263 11.39 -10.87 13.70
N LEU A 264 12.12 -9.86 14.19
CA LEU A 264 12.93 -8.97 13.35
C LEU A 264 14.11 -9.73 12.73
N LEU A 265 14.20 -9.74 11.41
CA LEU A 265 15.27 -10.40 10.65
C LEU A 265 16.33 -9.41 10.18
N ARG A 266 15.93 -8.27 9.59
CA ARG A 266 16.84 -7.26 9.01
C ARG A 266 16.34 -5.84 9.24
N VAL A 267 17.29 -4.89 9.27
CA VAL A 267 17.05 -3.45 9.24
C VAL A 267 17.81 -2.87 8.06
N LEU A 268 17.09 -2.27 7.13
CA LEU A 268 17.61 -1.64 5.93
C LEU A 268 17.53 -0.12 6.12
N ASP A 269 18.59 0.45 6.62
CA ASP A 269 18.78 1.89 6.81
C ASP A 269 19.99 2.40 6.01
N ARG A 270 20.25 3.69 6.09
CA ARG A 270 21.35 4.32 5.35
C ARG A 270 22.72 3.72 5.72
N THR A 271 22.92 3.36 6.98
CA THR A 271 24.20 2.88 7.48
C THR A 271 24.45 1.42 7.13
N ARG A 272 23.40 0.57 7.25
CA ARG A 272 23.52 -0.89 7.12
C ARG A 272 23.36 -1.39 5.69
N ALA A 273 22.58 -0.69 4.89
CA ALA A 273 22.19 -1.18 3.55
C ALA A 273 22.14 -0.08 2.49
N ALA A 274 22.80 1.06 2.74
CA ALA A 274 22.72 2.25 1.88
C ALA A 274 21.24 2.67 1.58
N GLY A 275 20.37 2.57 2.59
CA GLY A 275 18.95 2.87 2.48
C GLY A 275 18.63 4.33 2.22
N HIS A 276 17.32 4.64 2.23
CA HIS A 276 16.80 5.99 2.01
C HIS A 276 17.32 6.99 3.07
N GLY A 277 17.44 8.25 2.64
CA GLY A 277 17.88 9.34 3.52
C GLY A 277 16.76 10.03 4.29
N THR A 278 15.50 9.78 3.92
CA THR A 278 14.30 10.40 4.45
C THR A 278 13.21 9.36 4.69
N SER A 279 11.97 9.78 5.04
CA SER A 279 10.82 8.89 5.24
C SER A 279 10.67 7.90 4.10
N VAL A 280 10.44 6.63 4.43
CA VAL A 280 10.06 5.61 3.45
C VAL A 280 8.54 5.45 3.51
N ASN A 281 7.87 5.65 2.35
CA ASN A 281 6.43 5.85 2.31
C ASN A 281 5.63 4.63 1.93
N ARG A 282 6.14 3.83 0.97
CA ARG A 282 5.41 2.64 0.51
C ARG A 282 6.37 1.54 0.05
N LEU A 283 5.87 0.31 0.08
CA LEU A 283 6.60 -0.91 -0.29
C LEU A 283 5.76 -1.71 -1.27
N VAL A 284 6.42 -2.39 -2.21
CA VAL A 284 5.80 -3.38 -3.09
C VAL A 284 6.77 -4.52 -3.38
N TRP A 285 6.24 -5.73 -3.52
CA TRP A 285 6.97 -6.90 -4.02
C TRP A 285 6.52 -7.14 -5.46
N PRO A 286 7.30 -6.72 -6.47
CA PRO A 286 6.97 -7.02 -7.86
C PRO A 286 7.37 -8.45 -8.21
N GLY A 287 6.46 -9.18 -8.87
CA GLY A 287 6.74 -10.50 -9.41
C GLY A 287 7.21 -11.55 -8.40
N THR A 288 8.05 -12.49 -8.86
CA THR A 288 8.49 -13.69 -8.10
C THR A 288 9.98 -13.69 -7.76
N GLU A 289 10.75 -12.65 -8.08
CA GLU A 289 12.21 -12.66 -8.02
C GLU A 289 12.80 -12.28 -6.64
N ASN A 290 12.04 -12.42 -5.55
CA ASN A 290 12.46 -12.01 -4.19
C ASN A 290 12.96 -10.56 -4.14
N ARG A 291 12.36 -9.68 -4.95
CA ARG A 291 12.65 -8.26 -4.96
C ARG A 291 11.62 -7.48 -4.17
N LEU A 292 12.09 -6.54 -3.37
CA LEU A 292 11.27 -5.53 -2.72
C LEU A 292 11.58 -4.18 -3.35
N VAL A 293 10.57 -3.35 -3.57
CA VAL A 293 10.75 -1.97 -3.99
C VAL A 293 10.14 -1.04 -2.96
N SER A 294 10.85 0.03 -2.65
CA SER A 294 10.42 1.07 -1.72
C SER A 294 10.46 2.44 -2.37
N CYS A 295 9.61 3.35 -1.94
CA CYS A 295 9.65 4.77 -2.34
C CYS A 295 9.75 5.70 -1.13
N SER A 296 10.26 6.92 -1.36
CA SER A 296 10.64 7.82 -0.26
C SER A 296 10.44 9.29 -0.60
N ASP A 297 10.45 10.12 0.45
CA ASP A 297 10.53 11.59 0.34
C ASP A 297 11.86 12.06 -0.27
N ASP A 298 12.86 11.20 -0.42
CA ASP A 298 14.12 11.51 -1.11
C ASP A 298 13.97 11.54 -2.66
N ARG A 299 12.73 11.45 -3.17
CA ARG A 299 12.35 11.51 -4.59
C ARG A 299 12.78 10.30 -5.40
N SER A 300 13.16 9.22 -4.72
CA SER A 300 13.67 8.01 -5.38
C SER A 300 12.87 6.78 -4.98
N LEU A 301 13.04 5.73 -5.80
CA LEU A 301 12.70 4.38 -5.44
C LEU A 301 13.99 3.59 -5.26
N ALA A 302 13.99 2.62 -4.36
CA ALA A 302 15.08 1.68 -4.17
C ALA A 302 14.62 0.25 -4.46
N VAL A 303 15.41 -0.49 -5.23
CA VAL A 303 15.19 -1.91 -5.53
C VAL A 303 16.13 -2.73 -4.66
N TRP A 304 15.55 -3.65 -3.89
CA TRP A 304 16.22 -4.53 -2.94
C TRP A 304 16.15 -5.96 -3.43
N GLN A 305 17.27 -6.68 -3.38
CA GLN A 305 17.33 -8.12 -3.66
C GLN A 305 17.47 -8.89 -2.35
N LEU A 306 16.58 -9.86 -2.13
CA LEU A 306 16.70 -10.85 -1.07
C LEU A 306 17.34 -12.10 -1.62
N GLU A 307 18.37 -12.61 -0.93
CA GLU A 307 18.99 -13.91 -1.20
C GLU A 307 18.33 -14.95 -0.28
N VAL A 308 17.53 -15.84 -0.86
CA VAL A 308 16.70 -16.83 -0.14
C VAL A 308 17.18 -18.24 -0.44
#